data_b75ed7ee307d4fdfd73edba0bb425d1c
#
_entry.id   b75ed7ee307d4fdfd73edba0bb425d1c
#
_cell.length_a   1.000
_cell.length_b   1.000
_cell.length_c   1.000
_cell.angle_alpha   90.00
_cell.angle_beta   90.00
_cell.angle_gamma   90.00
#
_symmetry.space_group_name_H-M   'P 1'
#
loop_
_entity.id
_entity.type
_entity.pdbx_description
1 polymer ?
#
loop_
_entity_poly.entity_id
_entity_poly.type
_entity_poly.pdbx_seq_one_letter_code
_entity_poly.pdbx_strand_id
1 'polypeptide(L)'
;MAPIFKKLVLVATGSGIGPILGLLHARNLNARIIWSTPDPFRTYSNSIVEQIEQADPAALIINTSKSGRPDLVQEAYRLYRFSQAEAVFIISNPKVTRKVVYGLESRGIPAFAPIFDS
;
A
#
# COMPACT_ATOMS: atom_id res chain seq x y z
N MET A 1 -5.06 -14.12 19.09
CA MET A 1 -6.28 -13.68 18.41
C MET A 1 -6.04 -13.62 16.92
N ALA A 2 -6.94 -14.17 16.14
CA ALA A 2 -6.82 -14.12 14.69
C ALA A 2 -6.95 -12.66 14.21
N PRO A 3 -6.24 -12.28 13.15
CA PRO A 3 -6.41 -10.95 12.58
C PRO A 3 -7.84 -10.77 12.08
N ILE A 4 -8.33 -9.52 12.15
CA ILE A 4 -9.67 -9.18 11.70
C ILE A 4 -9.80 -9.46 10.19
N PHE A 5 -8.75 -9.13 9.44
CA PHE A 5 -8.73 -9.36 8.00
C PHE A 5 -7.73 -10.46 7.67
N LYS A 6 -8.14 -11.39 6.80
CA LYS A 6 -7.27 -12.49 6.38
C LYS A 6 -6.27 -12.05 5.33
N LYS A 7 -6.64 -11.11 4.46
CA LYS A 7 -5.77 -10.60 3.41
C LYS A 7 -6.08 -9.13 3.14
N LEU A 8 -5.03 -8.34 3.05
CA LEU A 8 -5.14 -6.90 2.82
C LEU A 8 -4.36 -6.47 1.58
N VAL A 9 -4.79 -5.36 0.98
CA VAL A 9 -3.97 -4.60 0.05
C VAL A 9 -3.47 -3.38 0.81
N LEU A 10 -2.15 -3.19 0.82
CA LEU A 10 -1.51 -2.06 1.50
C LEU A 10 -0.94 -1.13 0.44
N VAL A 11 -1.37 0.12 0.45
CA VAL A 11 -0.94 1.12 -0.53
C VAL A 11 -0.16 2.21 0.20
N ALA A 12 1.03 2.51 -0.29
CA ALA A 12 1.85 3.59 0.26
C ALA A 12 2.40 4.46 -0.85
N THR A 13 2.55 5.74 -0.56
CA THR A 13 3.30 6.65 -1.42
C THR A 13 4.45 7.23 -0.60
N GLY A 14 5.62 7.36 -1.25
CA GLY A 14 6.78 7.96 -0.62
C GLY A 14 7.11 7.35 0.74
N SER A 15 7.26 8.20 1.75
CA SER A 15 7.65 7.78 3.09
C SER A 15 6.58 7.01 3.85
N GLY A 16 5.36 6.93 3.33
CA GLY A 16 4.31 6.11 3.92
C GLY A 16 4.65 4.64 4.01
N ILE A 17 5.68 4.20 3.30
CA ILE A 17 6.13 2.80 3.35
C ILE A 17 6.67 2.41 4.73
N GLY A 18 7.27 3.36 5.47
CA GLY A 18 7.81 3.07 6.80
C GLY A 18 6.74 2.54 7.75
N PRO A 19 5.66 3.28 7.99
CA PRO A 19 4.55 2.79 8.81
C PRO A 19 3.94 1.48 8.30
N ILE A 20 3.88 1.28 6.98
CA ILE A 20 3.36 0.01 6.43
C ILE A 20 4.26 -1.15 6.82
N LEU A 21 5.58 -1.00 6.72
CA LEU A 21 6.51 -2.04 7.12
C LEU A 21 6.41 -2.33 8.62
N GLY A 22 6.25 -1.28 9.44
CA GLY A 22 6.02 -1.46 10.86
C GLY A 22 4.78 -2.26 11.16
N LEU A 23 3.69 -1.98 10.45
CA LEU A 23 2.44 -2.71 10.61
C LEU A 23 2.59 -4.19 10.22
N LEU A 24 3.28 -4.47 9.12
CA LEU A 24 3.54 -5.83 8.67
C LEU A 24 4.33 -6.61 9.72
N HIS A 25 5.39 -6.02 10.27
CA HIS A 25 6.21 -6.68 11.29
C HIS A 25 5.44 -6.90 12.57
N ALA A 26 4.63 -5.91 12.98
CA ALA A 26 3.91 -6.00 14.25
C ALA A 26 2.76 -7.00 14.20
N ARG A 27 2.12 -7.16 13.06
CA ARG A 27 0.87 -7.92 12.93
C ARG A 27 1.00 -9.21 12.13
N ASN A 28 2.13 -9.44 11.48
CA ASN A 28 2.32 -10.62 10.63
C ASN A 28 1.17 -10.79 9.62
N LEU A 29 0.85 -9.72 8.92
CA LEU A 29 -0.28 -9.67 8.01
C LEU A 29 0.02 -10.38 6.69
N ASN A 30 -1.00 -11.02 6.13
CA ASN A 30 -0.97 -11.51 4.76
C ASN A 30 -1.42 -10.36 3.87
N ALA A 31 -0.50 -9.76 3.12
CA ALA A 31 -0.79 -8.54 2.39
C ALA A 31 -0.15 -8.52 1.01
N ARG A 32 -0.84 -7.85 0.09
CA ARG A 32 -0.26 -7.42 -1.18
C ARG A 32 0.07 -5.94 -1.07
N ILE A 33 1.17 -5.54 -1.66
CA ILE A 33 1.73 -4.21 -1.43
C ILE A 33 1.83 -3.44 -2.74
N ILE A 34 1.38 -2.18 -2.74
CA ILE A 34 1.60 -1.21 -3.80
C ILE A 34 2.38 -0.05 -3.18
N TRP A 35 3.55 0.23 -3.70
CA TRP A 35 4.37 1.36 -3.25
C TRP A 35 4.74 2.22 -4.43
N SER A 36 4.34 3.49 -4.39
CA SER A 36 4.60 4.46 -5.46
C SER A 36 5.49 5.55 -4.90
N THR A 37 6.67 5.75 -5.51
CA THR A 37 7.62 6.76 -5.05
C THR A 37 8.61 7.09 -6.17
N PRO A 38 9.17 8.32 -6.21
CA PRO A 38 10.26 8.63 -7.13
C PRO A 38 11.52 7.85 -6.74
N ASP A 39 12.14 7.19 -7.71
CA ASP A 39 13.45 6.54 -7.56
C ASP A 39 13.60 5.75 -6.24
N PRO A 40 12.84 4.66 -6.04
CA PRO A 40 12.83 3.94 -4.75
C PRO A 40 14.22 3.45 -4.31
N PHE A 41 15.05 2.97 -5.25
CA PHE A 41 16.40 2.50 -4.92
C PHE A 41 17.36 3.63 -4.58
N ARG A 42 17.09 4.81 -5.06
CA ARG A 42 17.94 5.98 -4.86
C ARG A 42 17.59 6.73 -3.59
N THR A 43 16.28 6.85 -3.33
CA THR A 43 15.75 7.59 -2.19
C THR A 43 15.76 6.74 -0.92
N TYR A 44 15.52 5.46 -1.08
CA TYR A 44 15.42 4.52 0.03
C TYR A 44 16.49 3.44 -0.11
N SER A 45 16.89 2.84 1.00
CA SER A 45 17.90 1.79 0.96
C SER A 45 17.39 0.52 0.30
N ASN A 46 18.31 -0.30 -0.20
CA ASN A 46 17.95 -1.63 -0.70
C ASN A 46 17.24 -2.47 0.36
N SER A 47 17.54 -2.22 1.63
CA SER A 47 16.90 -2.92 2.74
C SER A 47 15.38 -2.72 2.75
N ILE A 48 14.90 -1.51 2.45
CA ILE A 48 13.46 -1.23 2.37
C ILE A 48 12.82 -2.06 1.25
N VAL A 49 13.44 -2.05 0.08
CA VAL A 49 12.93 -2.82 -1.08
C VAL A 49 12.92 -4.32 -0.76
N GLU A 50 13.98 -4.82 -0.14
CA GLU A 50 14.07 -6.23 0.25
C GLU A 50 12.99 -6.62 1.25
N GLN A 51 12.70 -5.77 2.22
CA GLN A 51 11.64 -6.04 3.20
C GLN A 51 10.28 -6.10 2.53
N ILE A 52 10.02 -5.21 1.57
CA ILE A 52 8.77 -5.24 0.82
C ILE A 52 8.65 -6.55 0.03
N GLU A 53 9.72 -6.95 -0.65
CA GLU A 53 9.70 -8.15 -1.47
C GLU A 53 9.61 -9.42 -0.63
N GLN A 54 10.14 -9.41 0.60
CA GLN A 54 9.96 -10.52 1.52
C GLN A 54 8.51 -10.64 1.99
N ALA A 55 7.86 -9.51 2.23
CA ALA A 55 6.47 -9.50 2.67
C ALA A 55 5.52 -9.86 1.52
N ASP A 56 5.82 -9.40 0.32
CA ASP A 56 5.04 -9.69 -0.88
C ASP A 56 5.98 -9.82 -2.08
N PRO A 57 6.35 -11.05 -2.47
CA PRO A 57 7.24 -11.26 -3.62
C PRO A 57 6.71 -10.68 -4.93
N ALA A 58 5.41 -10.45 -5.03
CA ALA A 58 4.78 -9.84 -6.20
C ALA A 58 4.37 -8.39 -5.95
N ALA A 59 5.02 -7.70 -5.01
CA ALA A 59 4.72 -6.31 -4.69
C ALA A 59 4.88 -5.42 -5.92
N LEU A 60 3.94 -4.48 -6.07
CA LEU A 60 4.00 -3.51 -7.15
C LEU A 60 4.74 -2.27 -6.67
N ILE A 61 5.98 -2.12 -7.10
CA ILE A 61 6.81 -0.97 -6.77
C ILE A 61 6.87 -0.07 -8.00
N ILE A 62 6.27 1.10 -7.90
CA ILE A 62 6.13 2.03 -9.03
C ILE A 62 7.12 3.17 -8.87
N ASN A 63 8.05 3.27 -9.81
CA ASN A 63 9.00 4.37 -9.86
C ASN A 63 8.38 5.52 -10.65
N THR A 64 7.87 6.53 -9.94
CA THR A 64 7.15 7.64 -10.57
C THR A 64 8.07 8.56 -11.37
N SER A 65 9.38 8.51 -11.15
CA SER A 65 10.33 9.25 -11.97
C SER A 65 10.40 8.71 -13.39
N LYS A 66 10.10 7.41 -13.57
CA LYS A 66 10.14 6.78 -14.89
C LYS A 66 8.75 6.69 -15.53
N SER A 67 7.74 6.30 -14.76
CA SER A 67 6.42 6.02 -15.32
C SER A 67 5.38 7.09 -15.04
N GLY A 68 5.73 8.13 -14.24
CA GLY A 68 4.77 9.12 -13.80
C GLY A 68 3.87 8.60 -12.68
N ARG A 69 2.93 9.44 -12.25
CA ARG A 69 2.03 9.08 -11.16
C ARG A 69 1.00 8.05 -11.62
N PRO A 70 0.86 6.94 -10.90
CA PRO A 70 -0.13 5.92 -11.26
C PRO A 70 -1.53 6.33 -10.82
N ASP A 71 -2.53 5.70 -11.43
CA ASP A 71 -3.89 5.75 -10.92
C ASP A 71 -4.02 4.73 -9.78
N LEU A 72 -3.82 5.19 -8.55
CA LEU A 72 -3.80 4.31 -7.39
C LEU A 72 -5.16 3.69 -7.10
N VAL A 73 -6.26 4.37 -7.45
CA VAL A 73 -7.61 3.79 -7.31
C VAL A 73 -7.71 2.55 -8.19
N GLN A 74 -7.29 2.67 -9.45
CA GLN A 74 -7.38 1.56 -10.39
C GLN A 74 -6.45 0.42 -9.99
N GLU A 75 -5.21 0.74 -9.61
CA GLU A 75 -4.24 -0.28 -9.21
C GLU A 75 -4.68 -1.03 -7.96
N ALA A 76 -5.17 -0.31 -6.96
CA ALA A 76 -5.67 -0.92 -5.73
C ALA A 76 -6.92 -1.76 -6.00
N TYR A 77 -7.82 -1.27 -6.84
CA TYR A 77 -9.03 -1.99 -7.22
C TYR A 77 -8.68 -3.33 -7.89
N ARG A 78 -7.77 -3.29 -8.85
CA ARG A 78 -7.35 -4.49 -9.56
C ARG A 78 -6.73 -5.52 -8.61
N LEU A 79 -5.83 -5.05 -7.77
CA LEU A 79 -5.13 -5.94 -6.84
C LEU A 79 -6.08 -6.50 -5.79
N TYR A 80 -7.02 -5.68 -5.31
CA TYR A 80 -8.04 -6.11 -4.37
C TYR A 80 -8.85 -7.28 -4.95
N ARG A 81 -9.30 -7.14 -6.20
CA ARG A 81 -10.08 -8.18 -6.84
C ARG A 81 -9.25 -9.41 -7.17
N PHE A 82 -8.06 -9.21 -7.72
CA PHE A 82 -7.19 -10.30 -8.11
C PHE A 82 -6.76 -11.16 -6.90
N SER A 83 -6.41 -10.52 -5.80
CA SER A 83 -5.92 -11.21 -4.62
C SER A 83 -7.02 -11.70 -3.69
N GLN A 84 -8.27 -11.34 -3.97
CA GLN A 84 -9.41 -11.63 -3.10
C GLN A 84 -9.21 -11.07 -1.69
N ALA A 85 -8.66 -9.87 -1.62
CA ALA A 85 -8.44 -9.18 -0.37
C ALA A 85 -9.75 -8.74 0.26
N GLU A 86 -9.73 -8.50 1.56
CA GLU A 86 -10.93 -8.08 2.30
C GLU A 86 -11.01 -6.57 2.45
N ALA A 87 -9.88 -5.88 2.40
CA ALA A 87 -9.84 -4.42 2.58
C ALA A 87 -8.57 -3.85 1.98
N VAL A 88 -8.57 -2.52 1.78
CA VAL A 88 -7.41 -1.75 1.34
C VAL A 88 -7.05 -0.75 2.43
N PHE A 89 -5.78 -0.70 2.79
CA PHE A 89 -5.24 0.31 3.70
C PHE A 89 -4.29 1.19 2.91
N ILE A 90 -4.41 2.51 3.09
CA ILE A 90 -3.54 3.45 2.38
C ILE A 90 -2.87 4.40 3.37
N ILE A 91 -1.57 4.64 3.15
CA ILE A 91 -0.80 5.65 3.87
C ILE A 91 -0.14 6.55 2.83
N SER A 92 -0.60 7.80 2.78
CA SER A 92 -0.13 8.79 1.84
C SER A 92 -0.42 10.18 2.41
N ASN A 93 -0.16 11.23 1.62
CA ASN A 93 -0.57 12.57 2.04
C ASN A 93 -2.11 12.65 2.06
N PRO A 94 -2.67 13.63 2.80
CA PRO A 94 -4.13 13.71 2.97
C PRO A 94 -4.92 13.79 1.67
N LYS A 95 -4.38 14.49 0.68
CA LYS A 95 -5.09 14.68 -0.59
C LYS A 95 -5.21 13.36 -1.35
N VAL A 96 -4.11 12.62 -1.49
CA VAL A 96 -4.10 11.34 -2.18
C VAL A 96 -4.91 10.32 -1.38
N THR A 97 -4.74 10.30 -0.07
CA THR A 97 -5.49 9.39 0.80
C THR A 97 -6.99 9.53 0.61
N ARG A 98 -7.50 10.77 0.65
CA ARG A 98 -8.93 11.02 0.46
C ARG A 98 -9.41 10.57 -0.92
N LYS A 99 -8.62 10.86 -1.94
CA LYS A 99 -8.96 10.47 -3.31
C LYS A 99 -9.06 8.95 -3.46
N VAL A 100 -8.11 8.22 -2.92
CA VAL A 100 -8.09 6.76 -3.04
C VAL A 100 -9.20 6.13 -2.21
N VAL A 101 -9.38 6.58 -0.97
CA VAL A 101 -10.45 6.05 -0.11
C VAL A 101 -11.81 6.30 -0.75
N TYR A 102 -12.07 7.53 -1.19
CA TYR A 102 -13.33 7.85 -1.84
C TYR A 102 -13.55 7.00 -3.09
N GLY A 103 -12.52 6.90 -3.93
CA GLY A 103 -12.63 6.14 -5.18
C GLY A 103 -12.91 4.66 -4.94
N LEU A 104 -12.30 4.06 -3.93
CA LEU A 104 -12.52 2.66 -3.60
C LEU A 104 -13.89 2.45 -2.94
N GLU A 105 -14.25 3.30 -1.98
CA GLU A 105 -15.53 3.17 -1.29
C GLU A 105 -16.71 3.37 -2.24
N SER A 106 -16.57 4.25 -3.22
CA SER A 106 -17.61 4.43 -4.23
C SER A 106 -17.81 3.18 -5.11
N ARG A 107 -16.85 2.26 -5.10
CA ARG A 107 -16.93 0.98 -5.79
C ARG A 107 -17.27 -0.17 -4.85
N GLY A 108 -17.64 0.13 -3.61
CA GLY A 108 -18.01 -0.89 -2.64
C GLY A 108 -16.84 -1.61 -1.98
N ILE A 109 -15.63 -1.04 -2.05
CA ILE A 109 -14.43 -1.65 -1.48
C ILE A 109 -14.12 -1.01 -0.15
N PRO A 110 -14.01 -1.79 0.95
CA PRO A 110 -13.59 -1.23 2.22
C PRO A 110 -12.17 -0.65 2.14
N ALA A 111 -12.03 0.63 2.42
CA ALA A 111 -10.76 1.30 2.37
C ALA A 111 -10.56 2.13 3.64
N PHE A 112 -9.36 2.03 4.22
CA PHE A 112 -9.02 2.66 5.47
C PHE A 112 -7.72 3.42 5.36
N ALA A 113 -7.64 4.53 6.06
CA ALA A 113 -6.45 5.34 6.15
C ALA A 113 -6.07 5.45 7.62
N PRO A 114 -5.18 4.56 8.12
CA PRO A 114 -4.76 4.64 9.51
C PRO A 114 -4.17 6.01 9.82
N ILE A 115 -4.49 6.54 11.00
CA ILE A 115 -3.96 7.81 11.46
C ILE A 115 -2.73 7.50 12.31
N PHE A 116 -1.61 8.10 11.93
CA PHE A 116 -0.38 8.01 12.71
C PHE A 116 -0.11 9.37 13.31
N ASP A 117 0.05 9.43 14.62
CA ASP A 117 0.44 10.64 15.30
C ASP A 117 1.91 10.93 14.96
N SER A 118 2.15 12.10 14.43
CA SER A 118 3.49 12.53 14.08
C SER A 118 4.22 13.11 15.30
#